data_bf4c9475b34e9e748b71b37f0682ad2c
#
_entry.id   bf4c9475b34e9e748b71b37f0682ad2c
#
_cell.length_a   1.000
_cell.length_b   1.000
_cell.length_c   1.000
_cell.angle_alpha   90.00
_cell.angle_beta   90.00
_cell.angle_gamma   90.00
#
_symmetry.space_group_name_H-M   'P 1'
#
loop_
_entity.id
_entity.type
_entity.pdbx_description
1 polymer ?
#
loop_
_entity_poly.entity_id
_entity_poly.type
_entity_poly.pdbx_seq_one_letter_code
_entity_poly.pdbx_strand_id
1 'polypeptide(L)'
;MSGAFEIVMDERKTLVDKIISMMKQGYFFNKEEWDRASLGPQNPLSKVQYKGGNRLRLMAMVVEHGYTDPRWATARQYSQKGYYIKKGEHGVLCEKWIFEKQKKVKDENGRETFETVQLDRPQVSFFRVFNAEQVQDFPSFSGNEYKEPDLDQLIDRIISTSECPIHEIAQERAFYSPSEDVITLPLRSQFKDQTSFAKTLLHEMSHSTGAANRLNRRFSGPFGSEGYAKEELRAEIGALFTETDLGIHLAGEHYEDHSDYLRSWIGVIQNDYNEFFRACADAEKISDRLIGNYTKKYELPMLMAAEDIPDRNSQEKQTAEPERTEASL
;
A
#
# COMPACT_ATOMS: atom_id res chain seq x y z
N MET A 1 -2.28 32.07 -6.61
CA MET A 1 -1.74 30.84 -5.99
C MET A 1 -2.79 29.75 -6.18
N SER A 2 -2.43 28.66 -6.82
CA SER A 2 -3.32 27.50 -6.99
C SER A 2 -3.75 26.97 -5.62
N GLY A 3 -5.02 26.58 -5.50
CA GLY A 3 -5.55 25.99 -4.27
C GLY A 3 -4.98 24.58 -4.03
N ALA A 4 -5.09 24.07 -2.79
CA ALA A 4 -4.61 22.72 -2.45
C ALA A 4 -5.22 21.64 -3.36
N PHE A 5 -6.46 21.83 -3.79
CA PHE A 5 -7.14 20.93 -4.71
C PHE A 5 -6.45 20.87 -6.07
N GLU A 6 -6.12 22.02 -6.66
CA GLU A 6 -5.43 22.09 -7.96
C GLU A 6 -4.05 21.42 -7.89
N ILE A 7 -3.27 21.72 -6.85
CA ILE A 7 -1.95 21.09 -6.62
C ILE A 7 -2.06 19.57 -6.55
N VAL A 8 -3.03 19.06 -5.81
CA VAL A 8 -3.24 17.60 -5.67
C VAL A 8 -3.66 16.98 -7.00
N MET A 9 -4.54 17.66 -7.77
CA MET A 9 -4.97 17.14 -9.08
C MET A 9 -3.83 17.11 -10.10
N ASP A 10 -2.97 18.12 -10.13
CA ASP A 10 -1.80 18.15 -11.02
C ASP A 10 -0.79 17.05 -10.65
N GLU A 11 -0.54 16.86 -9.36
CA GLU A 11 0.34 15.78 -8.87
C GLU A 11 -0.26 14.38 -9.13
N ARG A 12 -1.58 14.22 -9.05
CA ARG A 12 -2.25 12.97 -9.44
C ARG A 12 -2.03 12.66 -10.92
N LYS A 13 -2.22 13.65 -11.78
CA LYS A 13 -2.01 13.49 -13.21
C LYS A 13 -0.56 13.12 -13.52
N THR A 14 0.39 13.83 -12.94
CA THR A 14 1.83 13.55 -13.09
C THR A 14 2.18 12.11 -12.67
N LEU A 15 1.65 11.64 -11.54
CA LEU A 15 1.86 10.26 -11.10
C LEU A 15 1.27 9.25 -12.08
N VAL A 16 0.03 9.48 -12.55
CA VAL A 16 -0.63 8.56 -13.49
C VAL A 16 0.11 8.51 -14.82
N ASP A 17 0.57 9.64 -15.35
CA ASP A 17 1.38 9.68 -16.58
C ASP A 17 2.69 8.88 -16.41
N LYS A 18 3.32 8.95 -15.24
CA LYS A 18 4.48 8.14 -14.89
C LYS A 18 4.14 6.65 -14.83
N ILE A 19 3.07 6.26 -14.13
CA ILE A 19 2.60 4.88 -14.05
C ILE A 19 2.32 4.32 -15.46
N ILE A 20 1.64 5.07 -16.31
CA ILE A 20 1.39 4.70 -17.71
C ILE A 20 2.70 4.48 -18.47
N SER A 21 3.69 5.34 -18.26
CA SER A 21 5.01 5.16 -18.88
C SER A 21 5.69 3.85 -18.41
N MET A 22 5.62 3.56 -17.12
CA MET A 22 6.13 2.29 -16.55
C MET A 22 5.39 1.08 -17.12
N MET A 23 4.05 1.13 -17.21
CA MET A 23 3.23 0.07 -17.82
C MET A 23 3.60 -0.19 -19.28
N LYS A 24 3.78 0.88 -20.09
CA LYS A 24 4.20 0.75 -21.50
C LYS A 24 5.57 0.14 -21.67
N GLN A 25 6.43 0.25 -20.68
CA GLN A 25 7.78 -0.34 -20.68
C GLN A 25 7.79 -1.75 -20.05
N GLY A 26 6.63 -2.25 -19.61
CA GLY A 26 6.51 -3.56 -18.97
C GLY A 26 7.05 -3.61 -17.53
N TYR A 27 7.21 -2.45 -16.88
CA TYR A 27 7.77 -2.36 -15.52
C TYR A 27 6.74 -2.41 -14.41
N PHE A 28 5.49 -2.16 -14.71
CA PHE A 28 4.43 -2.13 -13.72
C PHE A 28 3.96 -3.57 -13.45
N PHE A 29 3.98 -3.98 -12.19
CA PHE A 29 3.62 -5.30 -11.64
C PHE A 29 4.54 -6.50 -12.00
N ASN A 30 5.54 -6.38 -12.89
CA ASN A 30 6.24 -7.56 -13.44
C ASN A 30 7.77 -7.57 -13.28
N LYS A 31 8.40 -6.81 -12.34
CA LYS A 31 9.87 -6.81 -12.23
C LYS A 31 10.39 -6.95 -10.79
N GLU A 32 11.58 -7.57 -10.70
CA GLU A 32 12.40 -7.66 -9.48
C GLU A 32 12.59 -6.33 -8.74
N GLU A 33 12.51 -5.20 -9.45
CA GLU A 33 12.58 -3.87 -8.87
C GLU A 33 11.44 -3.57 -7.89
N TRP A 34 10.26 -4.17 -8.10
CA TRP A 34 9.12 -4.06 -7.19
C TRP A 34 9.29 -4.87 -5.91
N ASP A 35 10.21 -5.81 -5.89
CA ASP A 35 10.53 -6.57 -4.68
C ASP A 35 11.01 -5.65 -3.54
N ARG A 36 11.70 -4.56 -3.87
CA ARG A 36 12.10 -3.53 -2.89
C ARG A 36 10.90 -2.84 -2.23
N ALA A 37 9.77 -2.78 -2.92
CA ALA A 37 8.53 -2.21 -2.39
C ALA A 37 7.71 -3.20 -1.54
N SER A 38 8.13 -4.48 -1.48
CA SER A 38 7.44 -5.56 -0.75
C SER A 38 7.26 -5.29 0.74
N LEU A 39 8.11 -4.44 1.32
CA LEU A 39 8.03 -4.07 2.73
C LEU A 39 6.91 -3.06 3.04
N GLY A 40 6.33 -2.42 2.01
CA GLY A 40 5.32 -1.39 2.15
C GLY A 40 5.80 -0.10 2.83
N PRO A 41 5.35 1.07 2.36
CA PRO A 41 5.75 2.35 2.93
C PRO A 41 5.09 2.59 4.29
N GLN A 42 5.90 2.95 5.29
CA GLN A 42 5.43 3.19 6.65
C GLN A 42 6.07 4.45 7.25
N ASN A 43 5.37 5.05 8.22
CA ASN A 43 5.92 6.17 8.96
C ASN A 43 6.68 5.66 10.19
N PRO A 44 7.99 5.90 10.30
CA PRO A 44 8.82 5.33 11.36
C PRO A 44 8.49 5.88 12.76
N LEU A 45 7.87 7.05 12.84
CA LEU A 45 7.55 7.72 14.12
C LEU A 45 6.17 7.38 14.64
N SER A 46 5.16 7.32 13.76
CA SER A 46 3.79 6.94 14.13
C SER A 46 3.52 5.45 14.01
N LYS A 47 4.43 4.69 13.39
CA LYS A 47 4.31 3.26 13.09
C LYS A 47 3.11 2.92 12.19
N VAL A 48 2.55 3.92 11.52
CA VAL A 48 1.38 3.77 10.65
C VAL A 48 1.84 3.56 9.21
N GLN A 49 1.27 2.57 8.55
CA GLN A 49 1.46 2.35 7.11
C GLN A 49 0.70 3.41 6.29
N TYR A 50 1.29 3.82 5.17
CA TYR A 50 0.59 4.63 4.18
C TYR A 50 -0.42 3.79 3.43
N LYS A 51 -1.59 4.37 3.11
CA LYS A 51 -2.73 3.65 2.55
C LYS A 51 -3.17 4.20 1.20
N GLY A 52 -3.85 3.36 0.41
CA GLY A 52 -4.49 3.71 -0.85
C GLY A 52 -3.54 4.36 -1.86
N GLY A 53 -3.94 5.48 -2.45
CA GLY A 53 -3.15 6.19 -3.45
C GLY A 53 -1.79 6.70 -2.94
N ASN A 54 -1.67 7.04 -1.64
CA ASN A 54 -0.37 7.39 -1.06
C ASN A 54 0.56 6.17 -0.97
N ARG A 55 0.02 5.00 -0.60
CA ARG A 55 0.79 3.74 -0.55
C ARG A 55 1.41 3.45 -1.91
N LEU A 56 0.58 3.38 -2.95
CA LEU A 56 1.07 3.07 -4.29
C LEU A 56 2.03 4.13 -4.84
N ARG A 57 1.79 5.40 -4.55
CA ARG A 57 2.70 6.50 -4.92
C ARG A 57 4.09 6.30 -4.32
N LEU A 58 4.17 5.98 -3.03
CA LEU A 58 5.44 5.79 -2.34
C LEU A 58 6.14 4.50 -2.79
N MET A 59 5.39 3.42 -3.06
CA MET A 59 5.93 2.21 -3.67
C MET A 59 6.54 2.50 -5.06
N ALA A 60 5.85 3.28 -5.90
CA ALA A 60 6.38 3.69 -7.20
C ALA A 60 7.68 4.51 -7.06
N MET A 61 7.79 5.36 -6.04
CA MET A 61 9.03 6.11 -5.76
C MET A 61 10.17 5.19 -5.28
N VAL A 62 9.87 4.15 -4.50
CA VAL A 62 10.85 3.11 -4.13
C VAL A 62 11.45 2.47 -5.38
N VAL A 63 10.59 2.07 -6.33
CA VAL A 63 11.03 1.46 -7.59
C VAL A 63 11.87 2.43 -8.42
N GLU A 64 11.39 3.67 -8.57
CA GLU A 64 12.04 4.69 -9.41
C GLU A 64 13.44 5.07 -8.91
N HIS A 65 13.57 5.29 -7.60
CA HIS A 65 14.82 5.77 -6.98
C HIS A 65 15.71 4.63 -6.48
N GLY A 66 15.22 3.41 -6.50
CA GLY A 66 15.94 2.24 -6.00
C GLY A 66 16.12 2.25 -4.49
N TYR A 67 15.21 2.90 -3.73
CA TYR A 67 15.25 2.87 -2.27
C TYR A 67 15.07 1.46 -1.74
N THR A 68 15.75 1.18 -0.64
CA THR A 68 15.66 -0.10 0.09
C THR A 68 15.01 0.07 1.47
N ASP A 69 14.81 1.31 1.89
CA ASP A 69 14.24 1.67 3.18
C ASP A 69 12.72 1.96 3.03
N PRO A 70 11.85 1.22 3.74
CA PRO A 70 10.39 1.44 3.66
C PRO A 70 9.91 2.65 4.46
N ARG A 71 10.78 3.36 5.17
CA ARG A 71 10.41 4.41 6.12
C ARG A 71 10.30 5.77 5.44
N TRP A 72 9.15 6.41 5.64
CA TRP A 72 8.81 7.72 5.08
C TRP A 72 8.22 8.64 6.14
N ALA A 73 8.73 9.87 6.27
CA ALA A 73 8.16 10.85 7.18
C ALA A 73 8.32 12.28 6.64
N THR A 74 7.60 13.23 7.23
CA THR A 74 7.76 14.65 6.90
C THR A 74 9.06 15.20 7.46
N ALA A 75 9.63 16.24 6.82
CA ALA A 75 10.82 16.92 7.31
C ALA A 75 10.65 17.39 8.77
N ARG A 76 9.45 17.84 9.14
CA ARG A 76 9.13 18.23 10.52
C ARG A 76 9.22 17.05 11.50
N GLN A 77 8.74 15.88 11.11
CA GLN A 77 8.82 14.70 11.96
C GLN A 77 10.28 14.27 12.18
N TYR A 78 11.09 14.26 11.13
CA TYR A 78 12.52 13.98 11.26
C TYR A 78 13.23 15.02 12.15
N SER A 79 12.97 16.31 11.93
CA SER A 79 13.61 17.39 12.72
C SER A 79 13.25 17.35 14.21
N GLN A 80 12.06 16.89 14.58
CA GLN A 80 11.68 16.67 15.98
C GLN A 80 12.57 15.64 16.69
N LYS A 81 13.20 14.75 15.92
CA LYS A 81 14.14 13.73 16.41
C LYS A 81 15.62 14.10 16.17
N GLY A 82 15.90 15.32 15.72
CA GLY A 82 17.26 15.80 15.46
C GLY A 82 17.85 15.39 14.12
N TYR A 83 17.02 14.96 13.17
CA TYR A 83 17.45 14.55 11.82
C TYR A 83 17.00 15.56 10.77
N TYR A 84 17.79 15.75 9.73
CA TYR A 84 17.55 16.75 8.70
C TYR A 84 17.63 16.15 7.31
N ILE A 85 16.83 16.68 6.40
CA ILE A 85 16.83 16.27 5.00
C ILE A 85 18.13 16.73 4.34
N LYS A 86 18.73 15.86 3.53
CA LYS A 86 19.94 16.18 2.75
C LYS A 86 19.64 17.33 1.78
N LYS A 87 20.63 18.17 1.54
CA LYS A 87 20.50 19.33 0.64
C LYS A 87 20.20 18.86 -0.79
N GLY A 88 19.18 19.47 -1.41
CA GLY A 88 18.78 19.16 -2.77
C GLY A 88 17.73 18.05 -2.90
N GLU A 89 17.39 17.36 -1.82
CA GLU A 89 16.36 16.33 -1.84
C GLU A 89 14.94 16.92 -1.94
N HIS A 90 14.07 16.20 -2.63
CA HIS A 90 12.66 16.58 -2.84
C HIS A 90 11.72 15.56 -2.22
N GLY A 91 10.74 16.07 -1.47
CA GLY A 91 9.74 15.22 -0.83
C GLY A 91 8.60 14.86 -1.78
N VAL A 92 8.06 13.66 -1.61
CA VAL A 92 6.90 13.15 -2.32
C VAL A 92 5.62 13.71 -1.72
N LEU A 93 4.73 14.25 -2.55
CA LEU A 93 3.45 14.77 -2.09
C LEU A 93 2.50 13.62 -1.75
N CYS A 94 2.02 13.61 -0.51
CA CYS A 94 0.93 12.75 -0.06
C CYS A 94 -0.32 13.60 0.20
N GLU A 95 -1.47 13.05 -0.10
CA GLU A 95 -2.76 13.70 0.03
C GLU A 95 -3.55 13.20 1.25
N LYS A 96 -4.32 14.10 1.85
CA LYS A 96 -5.24 13.77 2.94
C LYS A 96 -6.61 14.35 2.61
N TRP A 97 -7.57 13.46 2.40
CA TRP A 97 -8.96 13.81 2.19
C TRP A 97 -9.71 13.86 3.50
N ILE A 98 -10.52 14.90 3.67
CA ILE A 98 -11.29 15.20 4.87
C ILE A 98 -12.75 15.15 4.46
N PHE A 99 -13.48 14.17 4.96
CA PHE A 99 -14.91 13.96 4.67
C PHE A 99 -15.82 14.47 5.79
N GLU A 100 -15.24 14.66 6.98
CA GLU A 100 -15.97 15.06 8.17
C GLU A 100 -15.17 16.08 8.98
N LYS A 101 -15.86 16.87 9.78
CA LYS A 101 -15.24 17.82 10.71
C LYS A 101 -15.90 17.78 12.06
N GLN A 102 -15.13 18.08 13.09
CA GLN A 102 -15.64 18.30 14.43
C GLN A 102 -16.27 19.69 14.52
N LYS A 103 -17.54 19.74 14.94
CA LYS A 103 -18.27 20.98 15.21
C LYS A 103 -18.53 21.07 16.71
N LYS A 104 -18.17 22.21 17.30
CA LYS A 104 -18.53 22.48 18.68
C LYS A 104 -20.03 22.69 18.78
N VAL A 105 -20.68 21.95 19.66
CA VAL A 105 -22.10 22.08 19.99
C VAL A 105 -22.24 22.18 21.53
N LYS A 106 -23.34 22.72 21.98
CA LYS A 106 -23.66 22.70 23.43
C LYS A 106 -24.66 21.58 23.69
N ASP A 107 -24.38 20.77 24.71
CA ASP A 107 -25.30 19.76 25.20
C ASP A 107 -26.52 20.38 25.92
N GLU A 108 -27.48 19.57 26.34
CA GLU A 108 -28.68 20.01 27.05
C GLU A 108 -28.38 20.72 28.36
N ASN A 109 -27.17 20.57 28.91
CA ASN A 109 -26.69 21.20 30.14
C ASN A 109 -25.81 22.44 29.86
N GLY A 110 -25.71 22.88 28.60
CA GLY A 110 -24.93 24.04 28.17
C GLY A 110 -23.42 23.81 28.13
N ARG A 111 -22.92 22.57 28.26
CA ARG A 111 -21.50 22.23 28.18
C ARG A 111 -21.08 22.09 26.73
N GLU A 112 -19.89 22.59 26.40
CA GLU A 112 -19.32 22.42 25.07
C GLU A 112 -18.95 20.96 24.83
N THR A 113 -19.51 20.38 23.77
CA THR A 113 -19.20 19.04 23.25
C THR A 113 -18.81 19.13 21.76
N PHE A 114 -18.30 18.03 21.18
CA PHE A 114 -17.96 17.98 19.77
C PHE A 114 -18.86 16.95 19.07
N GLU A 115 -19.47 17.38 17.99
CA GLU A 115 -20.24 16.52 17.09
C GLU A 115 -19.49 16.36 15.77
N THR A 116 -19.43 15.12 15.26
CA THR A 116 -18.86 14.83 13.94
C THR A 116 -19.90 15.11 12.86
N VAL A 117 -19.62 16.07 12.00
CA VAL A 117 -20.51 16.47 10.90
C VAL A 117 -19.85 16.13 9.57
N GLN A 118 -20.57 15.43 8.71
CA GLN A 118 -20.15 15.15 7.35
C GLN A 118 -20.07 16.45 6.55
N LEU A 119 -19.05 16.54 5.68
CA LEU A 119 -18.90 17.67 4.77
C LEU A 119 -19.71 17.40 3.50
N ASP A 120 -20.47 18.37 3.03
CA ASP A 120 -21.18 18.30 1.73
C ASP A 120 -20.23 18.09 0.55
N ARG A 121 -19.02 18.62 0.68
CA ARG A 121 -17.92 18.41 -0.29
C ARG A 121 -16.65 18.06 0.49
N PRO A 122 -16.00 16.94 0.14
CA PRO A 122 -14.71 16.60 0.71
C PRO A 122 -13.68 17.72 0.52
N GLN A 123 -12.90 17.98 1.55
CA GLN A 123 -11.76 18.88 1.48
C GLN A 123 -10.48 18.07 1.30
N VAL A 124 -9.49 18.62 0.62
CA VAL A 124 -8.18 18.00 0.47
C VAL A 124 -7.11 18.91 1.04
N SER A 125 -6.19 18.30 1.76
CA SER A 125 -4.90 18.86 2.14
C SER A 125 -3.79 17.95 1.66
N PHE A 126 -2.57 18.44 1.63
CA PHE A 126 -1.40 17.65 1.27
C PHE A 126 -0.23 17.91 2.22
N PHE A 127 0.69 16.98 2.25
CA PHE A 127 1.96 17.09 2.97
C PHE A 127 3.04 16.39 2.15
N ARG A 128 4.32 16.73 2.38
CA ARG A 128 5.44 16.09 1.71
C ARG A 128 6.18 15.20 2.67
N VAL A 129 6.50 13.98 2.20
CA VAL A 129 7.29 13.01 2.93
C VAL A 129 8.58 12.71 2.19
N PHE A 130 9.58 12.32 2.95
CA PHE A 130 10.91 11.98 2.47
C PHE A 130 11.22 10.54 2.90
N ASN A 131 11.88 9.80 2.02
CA ASN A 131 12.41 8.50 2.38
C ASN A 131 13.54 8.65 3.41
N ALA A 132 13.73 7.66 4.28
CA ALA A 132 14.80 7.66 5.26
C ALA A 132 16.18 7.80 4.62
N GLU A 133 16.40 7.29 3.42
CA GLU A 133 17.65 7.43 2.66
C GLU A 133 17.94 8.87 2.19
N GLN A 134 16.93 9.75 2.19
CA GLN A 134 17.08 11.19 1.92
C GLN A 134 17.44 11.99 3.17
N VAL A 135 17.59 11.35 4.32
CA VAL A 135 17.86 12.01 5.61
C VAL A 135 19.33 11.84 5.99
N GLN A 136 19.94 12.93 6.45
CA GLN A 136 21.34 12.93 6.83
C GLN A 136 21.55 12.12 8.12
N ASP A 137 22.56 11.22 8.11
CA ASP A 137 22.95 10.40 9.26
C ASP A 137 21.79 9.65 9.94
N PHE A 138 20.72 9.36 9.19
CA PHE A 138 19.60 8.59 9.70
C PHE A 138 20.02 7.12 9.85
N PRO A 139 19.65 6.43 10.92
CA PRO A 139 20.01 5.03 11.11
C PRO A 139 19.53 4.17 9.93
N SER A 140 20.44 3.37 9.37
CA SER A 140 20.13 2.46 8.29
C SER A 140 19.04 1.48 8.74
N PHE A 141 18.20 1.10 7.81
CA PHE A 141 17.22 0.04 8.04
C PHE A 141 17.97 -1.28 8.13
N SER A 142 17.88 -1.97 9.27
CA SER A 142 18.71 -3.15 9.50
C SER A 142 18.21 -4.35 8.71
N GLY A 143 16.95 -4.38 8.37
CA GLY A 143 16.35 -5.52 7.66
C GLY A 143 16.45 -6.87 8.41
N ASN A 144 17.06 -6.87 9.58
CA ASN A 144 17.59 -8.06 10.25
C ASN A 144 16.54 -8.99 10.87
N GLU A 145 15.28 -8.60 10.88
CA GLU A 145 14.21 -9.43 11.48
C GLU A 145 13.20 -9.97 10.46
N TYR A 146 13.35 -9.61 9.18
CA TYR A 146 12.49 -10.17 8.14
C TYR A 146 12.89 -11.62 7.88
N LYS A 147 12.06 -12.51 8.33
CA LYS A 147 12.14 -13.93 8.04
C LYS A 147 11.15 -14.20 6.91
N GLU A 148 11.67 -14.59 5.75
CA GLU A 148 10.78 -15.01 4.66
C GLU A 148 9.81 -16.07 5.17
N PRO A 149 8.50 -15.89 4.96
CA PRO A 149 7.54 -16.91 5.36
C PRO A 149 7.77 -18.19 4.57
N ASP A 150 7.54 -19.34 5.21
CA ASP A 150 7.35 -20.60 4.48
C ASP A 150 6.14 -20.43 3.56
N LEU A 151 6.41 -20.28 2.26
CA LEU A 151 5.40 -19.90 1.28
C LEU A 151 4.33 -20.99 1.10
N ASP A 152 4.69 -22.27 1.18
CA ASP A 152 3.71 -23.37 1.14
C ASP A 152 2.73 -23.29 2.31
N GLN A 153 3.25 -23.11 3.51
CA GLN A 153 2.42 -22.97 4.70
C GLN A 153 1.58 -21.69 4.64
N LEU A 154 2.14 -20.60 4.14
CA LEU A 154 1.44 -19.33 4.01
C LEU A 154 0.27 -19.47 3.02
N ILE A 155 0.48 -20.09 1.86
CA ILE A 155 -0.55 -20.35 0.85
C ILE A 155 -1.70 -21.18 1.45
N ASP A 156 -1.39 -22.26 2.16
CA ASP A 156 -2.42 -23.11 2.78
C ASP A 156 -3.25 -22.33 3.83
N ARG A 157 -2.58 -21.46 4.59
CA ARG A 157 -3.25 -20.56 5.54
C ARG A 157 -4.15 -19.56 4.83
N ILE A 158 -3.68 -18.94 3.75
CA ILE A 158 -4.46 -17.99 2.92
C ILE A 158 -5.71 -18.70 2.39
N ILE A 159 -5.57 -19.87 1.78
CA ILE A 159 -6.69 -20.68 1.26
C ILE A 159 -7.70 -20.98 2.37
N SER A 160 -7.24 -21.34 3.55
CA SER A 160 -8.12 -21.68 4.70
C SER A 160 -8.91 -20.48 5.23
N THR A 161 -8.55 -19.26 4.86
CA THR A 161 -9.23 -18.01 5.25
C THR A 161 -10.13 -17.43 4.17
N SER A 162 -10.23 -18.10 3.02
CA SER A 162 -11.11 -17.70 1.93
C SER A 162 -12.57 -17.70 2.38
N GLU A 163 -13.33 -16.72 1.90
CA GLU A 163 -14.78 -16.60 2.16
C GLU A 163 -15.64 -17.35 1.14
N CYS A 164 -15.02 -17.94 0.12
CA CYS A 164 -15.66 -18.80 -0.87
C CYS A 164 -14.80 -20.05 -1.11
N PRO A 165 -15.38 -21.14 -1.64
CA PRO A 165 -14.61 -22.32 -2.00
C PRO A 165 -13.53 -22.01 -3.02
N ILE A 166 -12.38 -22.69 -2.88
CA ILE A 166 -11.28 -22.66 -3.85
C ILE A 166 -11.06 -24.09 -4.34
N HIS A 167 -11.07 -24.27 -5.66
CA HIS A 167 -10.81 -25.55 -6.31
C HIS A 167 -9.52 -25.49 -7.12
N GLU A 168 -8.58 -26.37 -6.79
CA GLU A 168 -7.37 -26.59 -7.59
C GLU A 168 -7.62 -27.78 -8.52
N ILE A 169 -7.67 -27.54 -9.83
CA ILE A 169 -7.93 -28.57 -10.84
C ILE A 169 -6.94 -28.46 -12.02
N ALA A 170 -6.76 -29.55 -12.77
CA ALA A 170 -5.91 -29.54 -13.95
C ALA A 170 -6.57 -28.75 -15.09
N GLN A 171 -6.14 -27.51 -15.27
CA GLN A 171 -6.65 -26.56 -16.29
C GLN A 171 -5.62 -25.46 -16.56
N GLU A 172 -5.92 -24.60 -17.56
CA GLU A 172 -5.00 -23.53 -18.00
C GLU A 172 -5.40 -22.13 -17.48
N ARG A 173 -6.52 -21.98 -16.80
CA ARG A 173 -7.05 -20.66 -16.38
C ARG A 173 -7.34 -20.62 -14.89
N ALA A 174 -7.02 -19.49 -14.30
CA ALA A 174 -7.53 -19.10 -12.98
C ALA A 174 -8.72 -18.16 -13.15
N PHE A 175 -9.73 -18.27 -12.32
CA PHE A 175 -10.85 -17.33 -12.32
C PHE A 175 -11.69 -17.42 -11.04
N TYR A 176 -12.29 -16.31 -10.67
CA TYR A 176 -13.40 -16.24 -9.74
C TYR A 176 -14.72 -16.22 -10.52
N SER A 177 -15.68 -17.09 -10.17
CA SER A 177 -17.04 -17.13 -10.73
C SER A 177 -17.99 -16.37 -9.80
N PRO A 178 -18.45 -15.14 -10.15
CA PRO A 178 -19.37 -14.39 -9.30
C PRO A 178 -20.76 -15.05 -9.15
N SER A 179 -21.20 -15.83 -10.14
CA SER A 179 -22.50 -16.51 -10.13
C SER A 179 -22.54 -17.72 -9.20
N GLU A 180 -21.40 -18.39 -9.05
CA GLU A 180 -21.24 -19.58 -8.22
C GLU A 180 -20.58 -19.27 -6.88
N ASP A 181 -19.98 -18.10 -6.76
CA ASP A 181 -19.15 -17.68 -5.64
C ASP A 181 -18.02 -18.67 -5.34
N VAL A 182 -17.26 -19.05 -6.38
CA VAL A 182 -16.19 -20.05 -6.34
C VAL A 182 -14.95 -19.52 -7.06
N ILE A 183 -13.78 -19.80 -6.52
CA ILE A 183 -12.48 -19.60 -7.17
C ILE A 183 -12.02 -20.95 -7.75
N THR A 184 -11.56 -20.94 -8.99
CA THR A 184 -10.96 -22.11 -9.65
C THR A 184 -9.54 -21.76 -10.10
N LEU A 185 -8.57 -22.56 -9.67
CA LEU A 185 -7.14 -22.37 -9.96
C LEU A 185 -6.59 -23.60 -10.68
N PRO A 186 -5.56 -23.46 -11.54
CA PRO A 186 -4.74 -24.56 -11.96
C PRO A 186 -4.06 -25.24 -10.76
N LEU A 187 -3.65 -26.50 -10.95
CA LEU A 187 -2.86 -27.20 -9.92
C LEU A 187 -1.55 -26.44 -9.64
N ARG A 188 -1.11 -26.40 -8.37
CA ARG A 188 0.16 -25.76 -7.97
C ARG A 188 1.34 -26.21 -8.83
N SER A 189 1.38 -27.49 -9.23
CA SER A 189 2.43 -28.07 -10.06
C SER A 189 2.46 -27.51 -11.50
N GLN A 190 1.45 -26.79 -11.94
CA GLN A 190 1.41 -26.16 -13.27
C GLN A 190 2.03 -24.75 -13.27
N PHE A 191 2.28 -24.19 -12.09
CA PHE A 191 2.96 -22.89 -11.97
C PHE A 191 4.47 -23.04 -11.98
N LYS A 192 5.17 -22.01 -12.46
CA LYS A 192 6.63 -21.94 -12.49
C LYS A 192 7.25 -22.05 -11.10
N ASP A 193 6.61 -21.39 -10.13
CA ASP A 193 7.00 -21.34 -8.72
C ASP A 193 5.79 -21.04 -7.83
N GLN A 194 6.00 -21.17 -6.55
CA GLN A 194 4.96 -20.94 -5.53
C GLN A 194 4.56 -19.45 -5.42
N THR A 195 5.46 -18.53 -5.71
CA THR A 195 5.16 -17.10 -5.72
C THR A 195 4.14 -16.77 -6.81
N SER A 196 4.31 -17.34 -8.01
CA SER A 196 3.36 -17.20 -9.11
C SER A 196 1.97 -17.75 -8.76
N PHE A 197 1.91 -18.90 -8.07
CA PHE A 197 0.65 -19.44 -7.55
C PHE A 197 0.02 -18.52 -6.52
N ALA A 198 0.79 -18.04 -5.54
CA ALA A 198 0.30 -17.15 -4.48
C ALA A 198 -0.28 -15.85 -5.05
N LYS A 199 0.38 -15.24 -6.04
CA LYS A 199 -0.08 -14.04 -6.74
C LYS A 199 -1.42 -14.27 -7.43
N THR A 200 -1.51 -15.33 -8.22
CA THR A 200 -2.76 -15.70 -8.92
C THR A 200 -3.87 -15.98 -7.92
N LEU A 201 -3.60 -16.71 -6.85
CA LEU A 201 -4.55 -16.95 -5.76
C LEU A 201 -5.07 -15.63 -5.16
N LEU A 202 -4.18 -14.71 -4.82
CA LEU A 202 -4.56 -13.43 -4.20
C LEU A 202 -5.30 -12.51 -5.18
N HIS A 203 -4.99 -12.58 -6.47
CA HIS A 203 -5.73 -11.89 -7.51
C HIS A 203 -7.19 -12.39 -7.58
N GLU A 204 -7.42 -13.70 -7.65
CA GLU A 204 -8.76 -14.28 -7.65
C GLU A 204 -9.51 -14.06 -6.33
N MET A 205 -8.81 -14.13 -5.20
CA MET A 205 -9.38 -13.76 -3.91
C MET A 205 -9.76 -12.28 -3.87
N SER A 206 -9.00 -11.39 -4.50
CA SER A 206 -9.34 -9.97 -4.62
C SER A 206 -10.65 -9.77 -5.37
N HIS A 207 -10.86 -10.45 -6.50
CA HIS A 207 -12.15 -10.48 -7.19
C HIS A 207 -13.28 -10.98 -6.29
N SER A 208 -13.06 -12.07 -5.58
CA SER A 208 -14.08 -12.65 -4.70
C SER A 208 -14.59 -11.67 -3.65
N THR A 209 -13.72 -10.76 -3.15
CA THR A 209 -14.15 -9.73 -2.20
C THR A 209 -15.21 -8.79 -2.77
N GLY A 210 -15.40 -8.74 -4.08
CA GLY A 210 -16.41 -7.94 -4.76
C GLY A 210 -17.85 -8.47 -4.63
N ALA A 211 -18.06 -9.68 -4.16
CA ALA A 211 -19.39 -10.27 -3.97
C ALA A 211 -20.31 -9.35 -3.15
N ALA A 212 -21.63 -9.47 -3.39
CA ALA A 212 -22.64 -8.59 -2.81
C ALA A 212 -22.69 -8.62 -1.27
N ASN A 213 -22.38 -9.75 -0.68
CA ASN A 213 -22.31 -9.96 0.78
C ASN A 213 -20.95 -9.58 1.39
N ARG A 214 -20.00 -9.08 0.57
CA ARG A 214 -18.66 -8.65 0.99
C ARG A 214 -18.47 -7.14 0.75
N LEU A 215 -17.62 -6.73 -0.18
CA LEU A 215 -17.42 -5.31 -0.49
C LEU A 215 -18.43 -4.76 -1.50
N ASN A 216 -19.31 -5.61 -2.04
CA ASN A 216 -20.40 -5.25 -2.96
C ASN A 216 -19.94 -4.37 -4.14
N ARG A 217 -18.80 -4.75 -4.76
CA ARG A 217 -18.35 -4.12 -5.99
C ARG A 217 -19.15 -4.69 -7.16
N ARG A 218 -19.63 -3.81 -8.03
CA ARG A 218 -20.35 -4.24 -9.21
C ARG A 218 -19.38 -4.74 -10.27
N PHE A 219 -19.42 -6.03 -10.57
CA PHE A 219 -18.80 -6.59 -11.77
C PHE A 219 -19.61 -6.12 -12.98
N SER A 220 -19.17 -5.06 -13.67
CA SER A 220 -19.94 -4.45 -14.73
C SER A 220 -19.30 -4.67 -16.09
N GLY A 221 -20.01 -5.37 -16.96
CA GLY A 221 -19.69 -5.52 -18.36
C GLY A 221 -18.98 -6.83 -18.73
N PRO A 222 -19.00 -7.19 -20.02
CA PRO A 222 -18.32 -8.37 -20.53
C PRO A 222 -16.79 -8.17 -20.54
N PHE A 223 -16.07 -9.25 -20.72
CA PHE A 223 -14.62 -9.26 -20.94
C PHE A 223 -14.20 -8.20 -21.97
N GLY A 224 -13.16 -7.43 -21.65
CA GLY A 224 -12.64 -6.34 -22.48
C GLY A 224 -13.42 -5.02 -22.42
N SER A 225 -14.52 -4.95 -21.64
CA SER A 225 -15.22 -3.68 -21.41
C SER A 225 -14.48 -2.77 -20.42
N GLU A 226 -14.80 -1.47 -20.44
CA GLU A 226 -14.25 -0.51 -19.46
C GLU A 226 -14.56 -0.91 -18.01
N GLY A 227 -15.77 -1.42 -17.75
CA GLY A 227 -16.17 -1.90 -16.41
C GLY A 227 -15.34 -3.09 -15.95
N TYR A 228 -15.07 -4.02 -16.86
CA TYR A 228 -14.19 -5.15 -16.62
C TYR A 228 -12.76 -4.67 -16.33
N ALA A 229 -12.19 -3.81 -17.17
CA ALA A 229 -10.85 -3.26 -16.97
C ALA A 229 -10.68 -2.52 -15.63
N LYS A 230 -11.73 -1.82 -15.16
CA LYS A 230 -11.74 -1.17 -13.84
C LYS A 230 -11.70 -2.18 -12.69
N GLU A 231 -12.40 -3.29 -12.79
CA GLU A 231 -12.37 -4.34 -11.75
C GLU A 231 -11.03 -5.06 -11.74
N GLU A 232 -10.48 -5.40 -12.91
CA GLU A 232 -9.15 -5.99 -13.03
C GLU A 232 -8.08 -5.11 -12.36
N LEU A 233 -8.10 -3.81 -12.63
CA LEU A 233 -7.18 -2.86 -11.99
C LEU A 233 -7.32 -2.87 -10.46
N ARG A 234 -8.53 -3.01 -9.92
CA ARG A 234 -8.78 -3.11 -8.47
C ARG A 234 -8.25 -4.41 -7.90
N ALA A 235 -8.50 -5.51 -8.58
CA ALA A 235 -8.04 -6.83 -8.15
C ALA A 235 -6.52 -6.91 -8.14
N GLU A 236 -5.87 -6.38 -9.18
CA GLU A 236 -4.41 -6.37 -9.29
C GLU A 236 -3.76 -5.53 -8.19
N ILE A 237 -4.21 -4.29 -7.98
CA ILE A 237 -3.68 -3.45 -6.90
C ILE A 237 -4.02 -4.05 -5.52
N GLY A 238 -5.19 -4.69 -5.39
CA GLY A 238 -5.61 -5.37 -4.15
C GLY A 238 -4.73 -6.56 -3.80
N ALA A 239 -4.40 -7.38 -4.80
CA ALA A 239 -3.43 -8.46 -4.66
C ALA A 239 -2.05 -7.93 -4.26
N LEU A 240 -1.53 -6.94 -4.98
CA LEU A 240 -0.26 -6.27 -4.69
C LEU A 240 -0.18 -5.77 -3.23
N PHE A 241 -1.23 -5.12 -2.73
CA PHE A 241 -1.27 -4.64 -1.36
C PHE A 241 -1.31 -5.79 -0.35
N THR A 242 -2.07 -6.84 -0.65
CA THR A 242 -2.19 -8.02 0.20
C THR A 242 -0.88 -8.81 0.24
N GLU A 243 -0.20 -8.98 -0.91
CA GLU A 243 1.14 -9.59 -1.00
C GLU A 243 2.14 -8.84 -0.13
N THR A 244 2.16 -7.50 -0.23
CA THR A 244 3.02 -6.64 0.58
C THR A 244 2.73 -6.82 2.08
N ASP A 245 1.45 -6.87 2.48
CA ASP A 245 1.05 -7.02 3.88
C ASP A 245 1.35 -8.42 4.44
N LEU A 246 1.39 -9.43 3.57
CA LEU A 246 1.79 -10.80 3.92
C LEU A 246 3.29 -11.04 3.83
N GLY A 247 4.07 -10.05 3.37
CA GLY A 247 5.52 -10.17 3.17
C GLY A 247 5.89 -11.15 2.05
N ILE A 248 5.04 -11.30 1.04
CA ILE A 248 5.33 -12.10 -0.15
C ILE A 248 6.20 -11.27 -1.08
N HIS A 249 7.29 -11.86 -1.62
CA HIS A 249 8.12 -11.21 -2.63
C HIS A 249 7.31 -10.87 -3.87
N LEU A 250 7.46 -9.63 -4.37
CA LEU A 250 6.77 -9.17 -5.57
C LEU A 250 7.42 -9.65 -6.87
N ALA A 251 8.65 -10.18 -6.79
CA ALA A 251 9.30 -10.84 -7.93
C ALA A 251 8.55 -12.13 -8.29
N GLY A 252 8.22 -12.29 -9.55
CA GLY A 252 7.48 -13.46 -10.07
C GLY A 252 6.55 -13.05 -11.20
N GLU A 253 6.24 -13.99 -12.07
CA GLU A 253 5.31 -13.77 -13.19
C GLU A 253 3.91 -14.21 -12.76
N HIS A 254 2.86 -13.50 -13.21
CA HIS A 254 1.50 -14.02 -13.15
C HIS A 254 1.33 -15.19 -14.11
N TYR A 255 0.41 -16.09 -13.82
CA TYR A 255 0.10 -17.24 -14.67
C TYR A 255 -0.45 -16.80 -16.05
N GLU A 256 -1.17 -15.68 -16.10
CA GLU A 256 -1.72 -15.11 -17.32
C GLU A 256 -0.86 -13.96 -17.85
N ASP A 257 -0.74 -13.86 -19.18
CA ASP A 257 -0.08 -12.74 -19.85
C ASP A 257 -0.98 -11.49 -19.77
N HIS A 258 -0.60 -10.55 -18.93
CA HIS A 258 -1.34 -9.29 -18.72
C HIS A 258 -1.21 -8.29 -19.88
N SER A 259 -0.55 -8.61 -20.97
CA SER A 259 -0.31 -7.67 -22.08
C SER A 259 -1.59 -7.06 -22.66
N ASP A 260 -2.67 -7.84 -22.74
CA ASP A 260 -3.97 -7.37 -23.23
C ASP A 260 -4.70 -6.50 -22.21
N TYR A 261 -4.54 -6.78 -20.91
CA TYR A 261 -5.12 -5.98 -19.82
C TYR A 261 -4.42 -4.63 -19.66
N LEU A 262 -3.10 -4.57 -19.83
CA LEU A 262 -2.33 -3.33 -19.71
C LEU A 262 -2.86 -2.24 -20.65
N ARG A 263 -3.23 -2.56 -21.88
CA ARG A 263 -3.82 -1.60 -22.82
C ARG A 263 -5.16 -1.06 -22.33
N SER A 264 -5.99 -1.94 -21.78
CA SER A 264 -7.32 -1.57 -21.25
C SER A 264 -7.19 -0.70 -20.01
N TRP A 265 -6.27 -1.03 -19.08
CA TRP A 265 -5.99 -0.22 -17.89
C TRP A 265 -5.46 1.16 -18.26
N ILE A 266 -4.47 1.23 -19.19
CA ILE A 266 -3.94 2.50 -19.69
C ILE A 266 -5.09 3.36 -20.25
N GLY A 267 -5.99 2.78 -21.06
CA GLY A 267 -7.15 3.51 -21.60
C GLY A 267 -8.05 4.07 -20.50
N VAL A 268 -8.37 3.26 -19.49
CA VAL A 268 -9.21 3.68 -18.35
C VAL A 268 -8.58 4.84 -17.59
N ILE A 269 -7.32 4.73 -17.20
CA ILE A 269 -6.65 5.75 -16.37
C ILE A 269 -6.24 6.99 -17.16
N GLN A 270 -6.05 6.90 -18.49
CA GLN A 270 -5.85 8.06 -19.37
C GLN A 270 -7.12 8.89 -19.52
N ASN A 271 -8.28 8.23 -19.61
CA ASN A 271 -9.57 8.91 -19.72
C ASN A 271 -9.97 9.59 -18.41
N ASP A 272 -9.66 8.99 -17.28
CA ASP A 272 -9.91 9.54 -15.96
C ASP A 272 -8.81 9.11 -14.97
N TYR A 273 -7.82 9.97 -14.78
CA TYR A 273 -6.72 9.71 -13.83
C TYR A 273 -7.19 9.54 -12.39
N ASN A 274 -8.38 10.05 -12.01
CA ASN A 274 -8.94 9.81 -10.68
C ASN A 274 -9.42 8.36 -10.50
N GLU A 275 -9.70 7.63 -11.59
CA GLU A 275 -10.04 6.22 -11.51
C GLU A 275 -8.92 5.39 -10.91
N PHE A 276 -7.68 5.73 -11.21
CA PHE A 276 -6.53 5.10 -10.57
C PHE A 276 -6.54 5.23 -9.04
N PHE A 277 -6.85 6.41 -8.52
CA PHE A 277 -6.93 6.65 -7.08
C PHE A 277 -8.16 6.01 -6.44
N ARG A 278 -9.28 5.91 -7.18
CA ARG A 278 -10.45 5.13 -6.74
C ARG A 278 -10.11 3.64 -6.67
N ALA A 279 -9.40 3.12 -7.66
CA ALA A 279 -8.93 1.74 -7.65
C ALA A 279 -8.00 1.47 -6.45
N CYS A 280 -7.05 2.36 -6.15
CA CYS A 280 -6.19 2.25 -4.97
C CYS A 280 -7.00 2.28 -3.65
N ALA A 281 -8.04 3.10 -3.56
CA ALA A 281 -8.89 3.16 -2.37
C ALA A 281 -9.73 1.88 -2.18
N ASP A 282 -10.21 1.29 -3.27
CA ASP A 282 -10.92 0.02 -3.23
C ASP A 282 -9.97 -1.15 -2.96
N ALA A 283 -8.76 -1.12 -3.54
CA ALA A 283 -7.69 -2.09 -3.30
C ALA A 283 -7.26 -2.13 -1.82
N GLU A 284 -7.23 -0.99 -1.15
CA GLU A 284 -6.97 -0.96 0.30
C GLU A 284 -8.06 -1.71 1.09
N LYS A 285 -9.35 -1.53 0.72
CA LYS A 285 -10.46 -2.27 1.35
C LYS A 285 -10.38 -3.77 1.06
N ILE A 286 -9.91 -4.14 -0.14
CA ILE A 286 -9.66 -5.54 -0.52
C ILE A 286 -8.60 -6.12 0.42
N SER A 287 -7.43 -5.49 0.50
CA SER A 287 -6.34 -5.95 1.37
C SER A 287 -6.76 -5.97 2.83
N ASP A 288 -7.36 -4.89 3.36
CA ASP A 288 -7.87 -4.83 4.75
C ASP A 288 -8.82 -6.01 5.05
N ARG A 289 -9.65 -6.43 4.08
CA ARG A 289 -10.56 -7.58 4.25
C ARG A 289 -9.83 -8.91 4.25
N LEU A 290 -8.95 -9.15 3.28
CA LEU A 290 -8.21 -10.40 3.17
C LEU A 290 -7.27 -10.58 4.37
N ILE A 291 -6.51 -9.55 4.72
CA ILE A 291 -5.66 -9.51 5.91
C ILE A 291 -6.47 -9.66 7.19
N GLY A 292 -7.63 -8.98 7.29
CA GLY A 292 -8.53 -9.12 8.42
C GLY A 292 -9.07 -10.55 8.59
N ASN A 293 -9.35 -11.27 7.49
CA ASN A 293 -9.74 -12.68 7.55
C ASN A 293 -8.56 -13.58 7.97
N TYR A 294 -7.37 -13.29 7.44
CA TYR A 294 -6.15 -14.02 7.82
C TYR A 294 -5.85 -13.87 9.32
N THR A 295 -5.86 -12.65 9.83
CA THR A 295 -5.50 -12.33 11.22
C THR A 295 -6.50 -12.81 12.26
N LYS A 296 -7.71 -13.21 11.86
CA LYS A 296 -8.65 -13.92 12.76
C LYS A 296 -8.16 -15.31 13.18
N LYS A 297 -7.29 -15.94 12.38
CA LYS A 297 -6.82 -17.30 12.60
C LYS A 297 -5.32 -17.41 12.80
N TYR A 298 -4.55 -16.50 12.21
CA TYR A 298 -3.09 -16.58 12.16
C TYR A 298 -2.46 -15.23 12.46
N GLU A 299 -1.26 -15.24 13.04
CA GLU A 299 -0.44 -14.03 13.12
C GLU A 299 0.13 -13.71 11.74
N LEU A 300 0.20 -12.41 11.42
CA LEU A 300 0.91 -11.98 10.22
C LEU A 300 2.38 -12.43 10.30
N PRO A 301 2.97 -12.87 9.18
CA PRO A 301 4.41 -12.95 9.08
C PRO A 301 4.95 -11.58 9.53
N MET A 302 5.95 -11.58 10.41
CA MET A 302 6.43 -10.35 11.02
C MET A 302 6.98 -9.44 9.95
N LEU A 303 6.09 -8.55 9.45
CA LEU A 303 6.52 -7.41 8.65
C LEU A 303 7.43 -6.59 9.55
N MET A 304 8.56 -6.16 8.99
CA MET A 304 9.53 -5.36 9.71
C MET A 304 8.83 -4.18 10.36
N ALA A 305 8.59 -4.26 11.65
CA ALA A 305 8.13 -3.12 12.42
C ALA A 305 9.13 -2.00 12.21
N ALA A 306 8.66 -0.79 11.92
CA ALA A 306 9.53 0.35 11.85
C ALA A 306 10.35 0.40 13.13
N GLU A 307 11.66 0.24 13.03
CA GLU A 307 12.59 0.30 14.15
C GLU A 307 12.39 1.58 14.93
N ASP A 308 12.60 1.53 16.23
CA ASP A 308 12.57 2.72 17.06
C ASP A 308 13.70 3.65 16.63
N ILE A 309 13.37 4.89 16.29
CA ILE A 309 14.34 5.89 15.91
C ILE A 309 14.89 6.53 17.18
N PRO A 310 16.18 6.41 17.46
CA PRO A 310 16.78 7.07 18.60
C PRO A 310 16.58 8.58 18.49
N ASP A 311 16.24 9.22 19.61
CA ASP A 311 16.16 10.68 19.69
C ASP A 311 17.57 11.27 19.82
N ARG A 312 18.11 11.79 18.70
CA ARG A 312 19.44 12.37 18.63
C ARG A 312 19.60 13.56 19.58
N ASN A 313 18.54 14.36 19.76
CA ASN A 313 18.57 15.48 20.70
C ASN A 313 18.72 15.03 22.15
N SER A 314 18.28 13.83 22.51
CA SER A 314 18.43 13.27 23.85
C SER A 314 19.85 12.72 24.08
N GLN A 315 20.50 12.19 23.04
CA GLN A 315 21.87 11.68 23.12
C GLN A 315 22.89 12.82 23.28
N GLU A 316 22.73 13.92 22.54
CA GLU A 316 23.61 15.09 22.66
C GLU A 316 23.54 15.77 24.04
N LYS A 317 22.40 15.72 24.72
CA LYS A 317 22.24 16.23 26.10
C LYS A 317 22.95 15.36 27.12
N GLN A 318 23.03 14.06 26.95
CA GLN A 318 23.73 13.15 27.86
C GLN A 318 25.26 13.26 27.73
N THR A 319 25.77 13.56 26.54
CA THR A 319 27.20 13.76 26.31
C THR A 319 27.71 15.17 26.71
N ALA A 320 26.78 16.12 26.93
CA ALA A 320 27.09 17.50 27.29
C ALA A 320 27.09 17.78 28.81
N GLU A 321 26.77 16.81 29.68
CA GLU A 321 26.96 16.98 31.13
C GLU A 321 28.46 16.88 31.45
N PRO A 322 29.08 17.95 31.99
CA PRO A 322 30.51 17.91 32.36
C PRO A 322 30.70 16.95 33.55
N GLU A 323 31.71 16.08 33.43
CA GLU A 323 32.24 15.35 34.59
C GLU A 323 32.48 16.35 35.73
N ARG A 324 31.66 16.25 36.76
CA ARG A 324 31.96 16.91 38.04
C ARG A 324 33.22 16.25 38.61
N THR A 325 34.37 16.87 38.37
CA THR A 325 35.57 16.57 39.09
C THR A 325 35.31 16.86 40.57
N GLU A 326 35.13 15.81 41.37
CA GLU A 326 35.31 15.89 42.82
C GLU A 326 36.74 16.20 43.11
N ALA A 327 37.04 17.47 43.35
CA ALA A 327 38.29 17.87 44.00
C ALA A 327 38.14 17.55 45.49
N SER A 328 38.75 16.47 45.95
CA SER A 328 38.96 16.17 47.34
C SER A 328 39.98 17.14 47.93
N LEU A 329 39.58 17.82 48.96
CA LEU A 329 40.44 18.44 49.97
C LEU A 329 40.71 17.47 51.11
#